data_c8babb26b6e49d734073c84b6db7866d
#
_entry.id   c8babb26b6e49d734073c84b6db7866d
#
_cell.length_a   1.000
_cell.length_b   1.000
_cell.length_c   1.000
_cell.angle_alpha   90.00
_cell.angle_beta   90.00
_cell.angle_gamma   90.00
#
_symmetry.space_group_name_H-M   'P 1'
#
loop_
_entity.id
_entity.type
_entity.pdbx_description
1 polymer ?
#
loop_
_entity_poly.entity_id
_entity_poly.type
_entity_poly.pdbx_seq_one_letter_code
_entity_poly.pdbx_strand_id
1 'polypeptide(L)'
;NNPYRSVRYVDPDSAAGFAFQPEVYPNTRTSSAAALNARYFLPYRAAVHGEYRFFTDTWGIDANTVQLGYTHPWGKQWIFELTYRWYDQSAADFYADLFPRRDAQNFLARDKELSTFTSHMVGVGATYELPPLAWDFIKRSSVSFFYDRFRFDYDDFRDITAGGAPGSEPLYGFDA
;
A
#
# COMPACT_ATOMS: atom_id res chain seq x y z
N ASN A 1 17.66 -10.16 -11.20
CA ASN A 1 17.62 -11.03 -10.01
C ASN A 1 18.44 -10.39 -8.91
N ASN A 2 17.83 -10.14 -7.76
CA ASN A 2 18.53 -9.68 -6.58
C ASN A 2 19.01 -10.92 -5.79
N PRO A 3 20.33 -11.17 -5.66
CA PRO A 3 20.85 -12.36 -4.99
C PRO A 3 20.55 -12.39 -3.48
N TYR A 4 20.08 -11.28 -2.91
CA TYR A 4 19.71 -11.17 -1.51
C TYR A 4 18.23 -11.47 -1.25
N ARG A 5 17.40 -11.62 -2.28
CA ARG A 5 16.01 -12.02 -2.16
C ARG A 5 15.88 -13.53 -2.37
N SER A 6 15.21 -14.20 -1.45
CA SER A 6 15.04 -15.65 -1.47
C SER A 6 13.63 -16.04 -1.07
N VAL A 7 13.15 -17.11 -1.69
CA VAL A 7 11.93 -17.81 -1.29
C VAL A 7 12.26 -19.00 -0.39
N ARG A 8 11.29 -19.37 0.44
CA ARG A 8 11.35 -20.59 1.26
C ARG A 8 10.63 -21.73 0.53
N TYR A 9 11.16 -22.95 0.65
CA TYR A 9 10.46 -24.16 0.21
C TYR A 9 10.61 -25.26 1.26
N VAL A 10 9.62 -26.16 1.30
CA VAL A 10 9.64 -27.33 2.20
C VAL A 10 10.81 -28.24 1.82
N ASP A 11 11.67 -28.54 2.78
CA ASP A 11 12.81 -29.44 2.64
C ASP A 11 12.84 -30.41 3.84
N PRO A 12 12.37 -31.66 3.66
CA PRO A 12 12.35 -32.66 4.72
C PRO A 12 13.74 -33.08 5.26
N ASP A 13 14.78 -32.87 4.44
CA ASP A 13 16.15 -33.20 4.82
C ASP A 13 16.82 -32.09 5.65
N SER A 14 16.20 -30.91 5.69
CA SER A 14 16.65 -29.79 6.52
C SER A 14 16.19 -29.94 7.96
N ALA A 15 17.08 -29.69 8.92
CA ALA A 15 16.71 -29.69 10.35
C ALA A 15 15.62 -28.65 10.70
N ALA A 16 15.49 -27.60 9.89
CA ALA A 16 14.44 -26.56 10.05
C ALA A 16 13.13 -26.90 9.31
N GLY A 17 13.09 -28.00 8.52
CA GLY A 17 11.95 -28.38 7.70
C GLY A 17 11.78 -27.54 6.43
N PHE A 18 12.67 -26.59 6.17
CA PHE A 18 12.66 -25.75 4.96
C PHE A 18 14.08 -25.34 4.56
N ALA A 19 14.23 -24.93 3.31
CA ALA A 19 15.44 -24.34 2.78
C ALA A 19 15.12 -23.12 1.90
N PHE A 20 16.16 -22.43 1.45
CA PHE A 20 16.02 -21.19 0.65
C PHE A 20 16.55 -21.40 -0.76
N GLN A 21 15.94 -20.69 -1.71
CA GLN A 21 16.46 -20.54 -3.07
C GLN A 21 16.24 -19.10 -3.53
N PRO A 22 17.02 -18.61 -4.54
CA PRO A 22 16.83 -17.26 -5.08
C PRO A 22 15.45 -17.08 -5.70
N GLU A 23 14.92 -15.85 -5.59
CA GLU A 23 13.72 -15.44 -6.31
C GLU A 23 13.96 -15.40 -7.81
N VAL A 24 12.94 -15.76 -8.59
CA VAL A 24 12.96 -15.70 -10.07
C VAL A 24 11.70 -14.96 -10.52
N TYR A 25 11.89 -13.82 -11.18
CA TYR A 25 10.82 -12.98 -11.69
C TYR A 25 10.62 -13.13 -13.19
N PRO A 26 9.39 -12.92 -13.70
CA PRO A 26 9.18 -12.69 -15.13
C PRO A 26 9.96 -11.46 -15.61
N ASN A 27 10.47 -11.49 -16.85
CA ASN A 27 11.27 -10.39 -17.41
C ASN A 27 10.43 -9.17 -17.84
N THR A 28 9.11 -9.35 -17.96
CA THR A 28 8.20 -8.31 -18.43
C THR A 28 7.00 -8.19 -17.49
N ARG A 29 6.48 -6.97 -17.37
CA ARG A 29 5.24 -6.66 -16.66
C ARG A 29 4.47 -5.62 -17.47
N THR A 30 3.23 -5.93 -17.81
CA THR A 30 2.31 -4.99 -18.45
C THR A 30 1.13 -4.81 -17.51
N SER A 31 0.75 -3.55 -17.29
CA SER A 31 -0.35 -3.23 -16.40
C SER A 31 -1.35 -2.29 -17.05
N SER A 32 -2.60 -2.36 -16.61
CA SER A 32 -3.69 -1.47 -16.99
C SER A 32 -4.34 -0.92 -15.73
N ALA A 33 -4.75 0.34 -15.77
CA ALA A 33 -5.49 0.96 -14.67
C ALA A 33 -6.60 1.86 -15.21
N ALA A 34 -7.73 1.87 -14.51
CA ALA A 34 -8.83 2.79 -14.74
C ALA A 34 -9.17 3.51 -13.43
N ALA A 35 -9.47 4.80 -13.51
CA ALA A 35 -9.86 5.58 -12.34
C ALA A 35 -11.08 6.44 -12.62
N LEU A 36 -11.98 6.54 -11.65
CA LEU A 36 -13.12 7.42 -11.63
C LEU A 36 -12.98 8.40 -10.47
N ASN A 37 -13.08 9.69 -10.74
CA ASN A 37 -12.99 10.74 -9.73
C ASN A 37 -14.30 11.55 -9.72
N ALA A 38 -14.80 11.86 -8.52
CA ALA A 38 -15.94 12.73 -8.32
C ALA A 38 -15.63 13.77 -7.25
N ARG A 39 -16.10 15.00 -7.48
CA ARG A 39 -15.99 16.09 -6.50
C ARG A 39 -17.32 16.83 -6.42
N TYR A 40 -17.75 17.09 -5.18
CA TYR A 40 -18.97 17.82 -4.90
C TYR A 40 -18.70 18.95 -3.92
N PHE A 41 -19.15 20.16 -4.27
CA PHE A 41 -19.04 21.35 -3.44
C PHE A 41 -20.29 21.52 -2.58
N LEU A 42 -20.08 21.59 -1.30
CA LEU A 42 -21.15 21.77 -0.31
C LEU A 42 -21.51 23.25 -0.15
N PRO A 43 -22.77 23.56 0.19
CA PRO A 43 -23.25 24.96 0.29
C PRO A 43 -22.47 25.85 1.26
N TYR A 44 -21.83 25.25 2.28
CA TYR A 44 -21.06 25.94 3.31
C TYR A 44 -19.55 25.99 3.02
N ARG A 45 -19.18 26.10 1.73
CA ARG A 45 -17.81 26.26 1.23
C ARG A 45 -16.88 25.05 1.40
N ALA A 46 -17.39 23.92 1.89
CA ALA A 46 -16.62 22.69 1.96
C ALA A 46 -16.72 21.89 0.64
N ALA A 47 -15.85 20.92 0.48
CA ALA A 47 -15.90 20.00 -0.64
C ALA A 47 -15.65 18.56 -0.18
N VAL A 48 -16.36 17.62 -0.78
CA VAL A 48 -16.07 16.20 -0.68
C VAL A 48 -15.53 15.74 -2.02
N HIS A 49 -14.59 14.79 -1.99
CA HIS A 49 -14.12 14.13 -3.19
C HIS A 49 -14.03 12.62 -2.95
N GLY A 50 -14.26 11.87 -4.00
CA GLY A 50 -14.14 10.42 -4.01
C GLY A 50 -13.37 9.97 -5.24
N GLU A 51 -12.54 8.97 -5.08
CA GLU A 51 -11.82 8.30 -6.15
C GLU A 51 -12.00 6.80 -6.00
N TYR A 52 -12.25 6.12 -7.12
CA TYR A 52 -12.12 4.68 -7.25
C TYR A 52 -11.14 4.38 -8.35
N ARG A 53 -10.16 3.51 -8.08
CA ARG A 53 -9.18 3.04 -9.05
C ARG A 53 -9.12 1.54 -9.03
N PHE A 54 -9.25 0.93 -10.20
CA PHE A 54 -8.96 -0.47 -10.47
C PHE A 54 -7.62 -0.59 -11.19
N PHE A 55 -6.84 -1.58 -10.82
CA PHE A 55 -5.54 -1.92 -11.43
C PHE A 55 -5.49 -3.42 -11.68
N THR A 56 -4.90 -3.82 -12.81
CA THR A 56 -4.62 -5.23 -13.13
C THR A 56 -3.31 -5.34 -13.91
N ASP A 57 -2.62 -6.47 -13.81
CA ASP A 57 -1.40 -6.70 -14.54
C ASP A 57 -1.19 -8.15 -14.97
N THR A 58 -0.13 -8.38 -15.77
CA THR A 58 0.24 -9.71 -16.29
C THR A 58 0.95 -10.59 -15.27
N TRP A 59 1.13 -10.13 -14.05
CA TRP A 59 1.62 -10.93 -12.93
C TRP A 59 0.50 -11.54 -12.10
N GLY A 60 -0.77 -11.27 -12.49
CA GLY A 60 -1.97 -11.77 -11.80
C GLY A 60 -2.43 -10.87 -10.64
N ILE A 61 -1.82 -9.69 -10.47
CA ILE A 61 -2.25 -8.74 -9.43
C ILE A 61 -3.46 -7.96 -9.92
N ASP A 62 -4.55 -8.07 -9.20
CA ASP A 62 -5.71 -7.19 -9.28
C ASP A 62 -5.80 -6.35 -8.01
N ALA A 63 -5.97 -5.04 -8.16
CA ALA A 63 -6.04 -4.15 -7.01
C ALA A 63 -7.15 -3.11 -7.13
N ASN A 64 -7.75 -2.81 -5.99
CA ASN A 64 -8.77 -1.80 -5.84
C ASN A 64 -8.29 -0.71 -4.87
N THR A 65 -8.55 0.54 -5.22
CA THR A 65 -8.32 1.67 -4.32
C THR A 65 -9.61 2.49 -4.22
N VAL A 66 -10.06 2.77 -3.02
CA VAL A 66 -11.11 3.75 -2.73
C VAL A 66 -10.51 4.85 -1.88
N GLN A 67 -10.66 6.10 -2.31
CA GLN A 67 -10.25 7.26 -1.52
C GLN A 67 -11.41 8.22 -1.37
N LEU A 68 -11.63 8.67 -0.15
CA LEU A 68 -12.60 9.69 0.20
C LEU A 68 -11.88 10.84 0.89
N GLY A 69 -12.25 12.06 0.52
CA GLY A 69 -11.67 13.24 1.13
C GLY A 69 -12.71 14.31 1.41
N TYR A 70 -12.45 15.07 2.46
CA TYR A 70 -13.24 16.23 2.87
C TYR A 70 -12.32 17.40 3.11
N THR A 71 -12.61 18.54 2.47
CA THR A 71 -11.87 19.79 2.63
C THR A 71 -12.81 20.86 3.15
N HIS A 72 -12.45 21.51 4.25
CA HIS A 72 -13.24 22.55 4.89
C HIS A 72 -12.43 23.83 5.12
N PRO A 73 -12.68 24.90 4.34
CA PRO A 73 -12.17 26.23 4.66
C PRO A 73 -12.88 26.81 5.89
N TRP A 74 -12.10 27.12 6.93
CA TRP A 74 -12.58 27.72 8.16
C TRP A 74 -12.17 29.19 8.26
N GLY A 75 -13.13 30.09 8.28
CA GLY A 75 -12.87 31.52 8.25
C GLY A 75 -12.22 31.96 6.93
N LYS A 76 -11.15 32.74 7.04
CA LYS A 76 -10.41 33.29 5.89
C LYS A 76 -9.01 32.70 5.70
N GLN A 77 -8.49 32.00 6.69
CA GLN A 77 -7.08 31.65 6.76
C GLN A 77 -6.84 30.15 6.97
N TRP A 78 -7.83 29.40 7.49
CA TRP A 78 -7.65 27.98 7.75
C TRP A 78 -8.32 27.09 6.71
N ILE A 79 -7.64 26.02 6.36
CA ILE A 79 -8.19 24.92 5.55
C ILE A 79 -7.88 23.64 6.29
N PHE A 80 -8.92 22.87 6.60
CA PHE A 80 -8.81 21.54 7.19
C PHE A 80 -9.11 20.48 6.15
N GLU A 81 -8.36 19.38 6.21
CA GLU A 81 -8.50 18.25 5.31
C GLU A 81 -8.59 16.95 6.10
N LEU A 82 -9.50 16.09 5.67
CA LEU A 82 -9.63 14.72 6.17
C LEU A 82 -9.61 13.79 4.97
N THR A 83 -8.78 12.77 5.01
CA THR A 83 -8.68 11.77 3.94
C THR A 83 -8.78 10.38 4.53
N TYR A 84 -9.52 9.51 3.86
CA TYR A 84 -9.54 8.08 4.12
C TYR A 84 -9.24 7.35 2.82
N ARG A 85 -8.32 6.38 2.86
CA ARG A 85 -8.00 5.51 1.73
C ARG A 85 -8.06 4.06 2.17
N TRP A 86 -8.77 3.27 1.40
CA TRP A 86 -8.74 1.83 1.43
C TRP A 86 -8.07 1.29 0.17
N TYR A 87 -7.25 0.29 0.34
CA TYR A 87 -6.57 -0.42 -0.72
C TYR A 87 -6.62 -1.91 -0.45
N ASP A 88 -6.82 -2.69 -1.49
CA ASP A 88 -6.87 -4.15 -1.47
C ASP A 88 -6.18 -4.67 -2.72
N GLN A 89 -5.39 -5.74 -2.61
CA GLN A 89 -4.81 -6.42 -3.77
C GLN A 89 -4.78 -7.93 -3.59
N SER A 90 -4.86 -8.66 -4.73
CA SER A 90 -4.54 -10.09 -4.82
C SER A 90 -3.04 -10.32 -4.91
N ALA A 91 -2.60 -11.54 -4.57
CA ALA A 91 -1.21 -11.96 -4.77
C ALA A 91 -0.87 -12.12 -6.25
N ALA A 92 0.42 -11.99 -6.58
CA ALA A 92 0.93 -12.38 -7.88
C ALA A 92 0.88 -13.90 -8.05
N ASP A 93 0.66 -14.39 -9.29
CA ASP A 93 0.54 -15.82 -9.64
C ASP A 93 1.73 -16.67 -9.20
N PHE A 94 2.91 -16.06 -9.09
CA PHE A 94 4.15 -16.71 -8.71
C PHE A 94 4.60 -16.40 -7.27
N TYR A 95 3.71 -15.78 -6.49
CA TYR A 95 3.95 -15.53 -5.07
C TYR A 95 3.56 -16.75 -4.23
N ALA A 96 4.39 -17.08 -3.23
CA ALA A 96 3.99 -17.90 -2.10
C ALA A 96 4.88 -17.61 -0.88
N ASP A 97 4.30 -17.65 0.32
CA ASP A 97 5.06 -17.52 1.57
C ASP A 97 5.97 -18.74 1.81
N LEU A 98 5.50 -19.94 1.47
CA LEU A 98 6.25 -21.20 1.54
C LEU A 98 5.91 -22.08 0.34
N PHE A 99 6.91 -22.39 -0.49
CA PHE A 99 6.72 -23.27 -1.64
C PHE A 99 6.75 -24.76 -1.22
N PRO A 100 5.99 -25.66 -1.89
CA PRO A 100 5.92 -27.07 -1.49
C PRO A 100 7.21 -27.84 -1.75
N ARG A 101 8.07 -27.36 -2.63
CA ARG A 101 9.37 -27.95 -2.97
C ARG A 101 10.26 -26.96 -3.68
N ARG A 102 11.54 -27.28 -3.82
CA ARG A 102 12.48 -26.55 -4.66
C ARG A 102 11.99 -26.51 -6.12
N ASP A 103 12.20 -25.38 -6.79
CA ASP A 103 11.81 -25.13 -8.20
C ASP A 103 10.35 -25.56 -8.49
N ALA A 104 9.43 -25.21 -7.56
CA ALA A 104 8.01 -25.58 -7.67
C ALA A 104 7.34 -24.97 -8.90
N GLN A 105 7.80 -23.83 -9.37
CA GLN A 105 7.31 -23.09 -10.54
C GLN A 105 8.48 -22.45 -11.27
N ASN A 106 8.23 -21.93 -12.49
CA ASN A 106 9.22 -21.23 -13.29
C ASN A 106 9.63 -19.86 -12.71
N PHE A 107 8.68 -19.19 -12.04
CA PHE A 107 8.87 -17.93 -11.34
C PHE A 107 8.46 -18.11 -9.89
N LEU A 108 9.20 -17.49 -8.99
CA LEU A 108 9.07 -17.70 -7.54
C LEU A 108 9.40 -16.39 -6.84
N ALA A 109 8.49 -15.88 -6.04
CA ALA A 109 8.72 -14.69 -5.21
C ALA A 109 8.06 -14.83 -3.83
N ARG A 110 8.70 -14.22 -2.83
CA ARG A 110 8.18 -14.07 -1.47
C ARG A 110 8.22 -12.59 -1.03
N ASP A 111 8.18 -11.68 -1.97
CA ASP A 111 8.12 -10.26 -1.65
C ASP A 111 6.72 -9.91 -1.10
N LYS A 112 6.67 -9.30 0.07
CA LYS A 112 5.41 -8.88 0.71
C LYS A 112 4.56 -7.96 -0.17
N GLU A 113 5.21 -7.20 -1.06
CA GLU A 113 4.51 -6.31 -1.99
C GLU A 113 3.77 -7.06 -3.11
N LEU A 114 4.07 -8.37 -3.29
CA LEU A 114 3.40 -9.26 -4.24
C LEU A 114 2.37 -10.17 -3.58
N SER A 115 2.18 -10.05 -2.28
CA SER A 115 1.22 -10.85 -1.50
C SER A 115 -0.19 -10.27 -1.55
N THR A 116 -1.15 -11.01 -1.04
CA THR A 116 -2.49 -10.50 -0.78
C THR A 116 -2.48 -9.66 0.49
N PHE A 117 -2.92 -8.42 0.40
CA PHE A 117 -3.04 -7.56 1.57
C PHE A 117 -4.09 -6.47 1.39
N THR A 118 -4.58 -5.99 2.52
CA THR A 118 -5.44 -4.82 2.61
C THR A 118 -4.72 -3.72 3.37
N SER A 119 -4.91 -2.46 2.96
CA SER A 119 -4.41 -1.33 3.74
C SER A 119 -5.44 -0.24 3.93
N HIS A 120 -5.36 0.41 5.08
CA HIS A 120 -6.17 1.56 5.45
C HIS A 120 -5.25 2.75 5.75
N MET A 121 -5.64 3.93 5.29
CA MET A 121 -4.98 5.18 5.65
C MET A 121 -6.02 6.19 6.10
N VAL A 122 -5.75 6.85 7.22
CA VAL A 122 -6.49 8.02 7.69
C VAL A 122 -5.50 9.18 7.75
N GLY A 123 -5.82 10.24 7.00
CA GLY A 123 -5.02 11.46 6.94
C GLY A 123 -5.77 12.66 7.46
N VAL A 124 -5.09 13.53 8.20
CA VAL A 124 -5.60 14.83 8.62
C VAL A 124 -4.63 15.92 8.22
N GLY A 125 -5.15 17.03 7.72
CA GLY A 125 -4.37 18.18 7.30
C GLY A 125 -4.92 19.48 7.85
N ALA A 126 -4.03 20.43 8.13
CA ALA A 126 -4.36 21.80 8.46
C ALA A 126 -3.41 22.75 7.75
N THR A 127 -3.97 23.67 6.99
CA THR A 127 -3.22 24.72 6.28
C THR A 127 -3.64 26.08 6.84
N TYR A 128 -2.67 26.90 7.22
CA TYR A 128 -2.87 28.29 7.61
C TYR A 128 -2.33 29.22 6.54
N GLU A 129 -3.20 30.02 5.92
CA GLU A 129 -2.81 31.09 5.01
C GLU A 129 -2.35 32.30 5.81
N LEU A 130 -1.07 32.66 5.69
CA LEU A 130 -0.50 33.80 6.35
C LEU A 130 -1.07 35.12 5.73
N PRO A 131 -1.29 36.15 6.55
CA PRO A 131 -1.64 37.47 6.04
C PRO A 131 -0.54 37.97 5.10
N PRO A 132 -0.89 38.86 4.13
CA PRO A 132 0.10 39.41 3.22
C PRO A 132 1.29 40.02 3.98
N LEU A 133 2.49 39.55 3.67
CA LEU A 133 3.72 40.13 4.19
C LEU A 133 4.01 41.45 3.47
N ALA A 134 4.61 42.38 4.18
CA ALA A 134 4.97 43.72 3.65
C ALA A 134 6.05 43.69 2.55
N TRP A 135 6.39 42.53 2.02
CA TRP A 135 7.39 42.34 0.98
C TRP A 135 6.73 42.18 -0.39
N ASP A 136 6.97 43.09 -1.31
CA ASP A 136 6.34 43.15 -2.64
C ASP A 136 6.58 41.91 -3.50
N PHE A 137 7.59 41.09 -3.19
CA PHE A 137 7.90 39.86 -3.92
C PHE A 137 7.18 38.59 -3.37
N ILE A 138 6.61 38.66 -2.15
CA ILE A 138 5.83 37.56 -1.56
C ILE A 138 4.35 37.94 -1.54
N LYS A 139 3.60 37.46 -2.53
CA LYS A 139 2.16 37.74 -2.64
C LYS A 139 1.28 36.84 -1.80
N ARG A 140 1.71 35.61 -1.54
CA ARG A 140 0.96 34.59 -0.76
C ARG A 140 1.96 33.65 -0.06
N SER A 141 1.66 33.32 1.17
CA SER A 141 2.40 32.33 1.95
C SER A 141 1.45 31.51 2.82
N SER A 142 1.77 30.27 3.04
CA SER A 142 1.00 29.37 3.91
C SER A 142 1.93 28.42 4.63
N VAL A 143 1.46 27.90 5.76
CA VAL A 143 2.09 26.80 6.49
C VAL A 143 1.09 25.66 6.56
N SER A 144 1.51 24.47 6.20
CA SER A 144 0.66 23.28 6.20
C SER A 144 1.28 22.21 7.10
N PHE A 145 0.44 21.52 7.82
CA PHE A 145 0.76 20.33 8.59
C PHE A 145 -0.14 19.21 8.12
N PHE A 146 0.47 18.03 7.84
CA PHE A 146 -0.24 16.80 7.48
C PHE A 146 0.24 15.67 8.37
N TYR A 147 -0.69 14.80 8.74
CA TYR A 147 -0.41 13.57 9.45
C TYR A 147 -1.25 12.44 8.86
N ASP A 148 -0.58 11.39 8.42
CA ASP A 148 -1.19 10.19 7.86
C ASP A 148 -0.83 8.98 8.73
N ARG A 149 -1.82 8.18 9.05
CA ARG A 149 -1.65 6.89 9.72
C ARG A 149 -2.06 5.78 8.79
N PHE A 150 -1.15 4.81 8.61
CA PHE A 150 -1.36 3.62 7.79
C PHE A 150 -1.49 2.39 8.67
N ARG A 151 -2.34 1.47 8.22
CA ARG A 151 -2.42 0.10 8.72
C ARG A 151 -2.39 -0.85 7.54
N PHE A 152 -1.56 -1.90 7.64
CA PHE A 152 -1.42 -2.96 6.66
C PHE A 152 -1.73 -4.30 7.31
N ASP A 153 -2.63 -5.05 6.72
CA ASP A 153 -3.02 -6.39 7.14
C ASP A 153 -2.77 -7.35 5.95
N TYR A 154 -1.85 -8.32 6.14
CA TYR A 154 -1.48 -9.31 5.12
C TYR A 154 -2.26 -10.60 5.33
N ASP A 155 -2.79 -11.19 4.26
CA ASP A 155 -3.60 -12.41 4.32
C ASP A 155 -2.79 -13.68 4.10
N ASP A 156 -1.64 -13.59 3.43
CA ASP A 156 -0.82 -14.73 3.03
C ASP A 156 0.69 -14.54 3.25
N PHE A 157 1.13 -13.37 3.71
CA PHE A 157 2.53 -13.14 4.13
C PHE A 157 2.69 -13.32 5.63
N ARG A 158 3.63 -14.19 6.05
CA ARG A 158 3.84 -14.57 7.46
C ARG A 158 5.12 -13.98 8.02
N ASP A 159 5.07 -13.66 9.32
CA ASP A 159 6.23 -13.19 10.07
C ASP A 159 7.07 -14.38 10.55
N ILE A 160 8.11 -14.68 9.79
CA ILE A 160 9.06 -15.78 10.13
C ILE A 160 9.89 -15.51 11.39
N THR A 161 9.93 -14.26 11.86
CA THR A 161 10.68 -13.89 13.07
C THR A 161 9.89 -14.16 14.35
N ALA A 162 8.57 -14.28 14.25
CA ALA A 162 7.69 -14.55 15.38
C ALA A 162 7.75 -16.02 15.89
N GLY A 163 8.47 -16.89 15.13
CA GLY A 163 8.58 -18.31 15.44
C GLY A 163 7.33 -19.12 15.08
N GLY A 164 7.46 -20.43 15.03
CA GLY A 164 6.41 -21.37 14.64
C GLY A 164 6.93 -22.43 13.68
N ALA A 165 6.09 -23.44 13.39
CA ALA A 165 6.40 -24.38 12.33
C ALA A 165 6.29 -23.67 10.95
N PRO A 166 7.12 -24.07 9.95
CA PRO A 166 7.06 -23.47 8.62
C PRO A 166 5.65 -23.49 8.02
N GLY A 167 5.14 -22.31 7.61
CA GLY A 167 3.78 -22.14 7.09
C GLY A 167 2.69 -22.01 8.15
N SER A 168 3.03 -22.03 9.45
CA SER A 168 2.09 -21.80 10.56
C SER A 168 2.46 -20.58 11.41
N GLU A 169 3.44 -19.79 10.97
CA GLU A 169 3.79 -18.52 11.60
C GLU A 169 2.61 -17.54 11.52
N PRO A 170 2.50 -16.55 12.44
CA PRO A 170 1.44 -15.56 12.42
C PRO A 170 1.51 -14.70 11.14
N LEU A 171 0.35 -14.26 10.69
CA LEU A 171 0.25 -13.30 9.57
C LEU A 171 0.91 -11.97 9.96
N TYR A 172 1.60 -11.37 9.00
CA TYR A 172 2.25 -10.09 9.20
C TYR A 172 1.24 -8.95 9.11
N GLY A 173 1.44 -7.93 9.93
CA GLY A 173 0.69 -6.69 9.87
C GLY A 173 1.46 -5.59 10.59
N PHE A 174 1.28 -4.34 10.20
CA PHE A 174 1.92 -3.22 10.89
C PHE A 174 1.10 -1.94 10.76
N ASP A 175 1.29 -1.06 11.75
CA ASP A 175 0.80 0.31 11.78
C ASP A 175 1.98 1.29 11.58
N ALA A 176 1.79 2.34 10.76
CA ALA A 176 2.77 3.39 10.49
C ALA A 176 2.15 4.79 10.54
#